data_8efb563584f8e0c03396ae89f595578f
#
_entry.id   8efb563584f8e0c03396ae89f595578f
#
_cell.length_a   1.000
_cell.length_b   1.000
_cell.length_c   1.000
_cell.angle_alpha   90.00
_cell.angle_beta   90.00
_cell.angle_gamma   90.00
#
_symmetry.space_group_name_H-M   'P 1'
#
loop_
_entity.id
_entity.type
_entity.pdbx_description
1 polymer ?
#
loop_
_entity_poly.entity_id
_entity_poly.type
_entity_poly.pdbx_seq_one_letter_code
_entity_poly.pdbx_strand_id
1 'polypeptide(L)'
;TGRLSDGGTKYLGAPAAGFIGECVADPLLRNVLAGTNPLYGGVRESSTLYHHAMVNHSNIEGACRFTGGTQQIADALAAKIREHGGTMLVRSRVVALHTEGPRVTGVELADGRMLRAKTVISAIHPAETFRLIGPTPVIRKAFRERIGSLPDSYGLFSAYLLLKPGRIPYLNRNLYYFAGKDVWKTLFDLEAMRPGMVLLSAQAPDGDPAWCDVVTLMTPVATRPWEAWEGSVPGRRPEAYTALKAAMTQATVDFACARLPELRDAIAHTYAATPLTYRHYTGAPHGAAYGLLKDWRSIMASHIPARTKFENLLLTGQNLTVHGAIGVPLSAAATCSEIVGTEY
;
A
#
# COMPACT_ATOMS: atom_id res chain seq x y z
N THR A 1 -18.63 -2.02 18.01
CA THR A 1 -18.98 -3.04 16.99
C THR A 1 -20.34 -2.71 16.41
N GLY A 2 -20.39 -1.76 15.45
CA GLY A 2 -21.61 -1.50 14.69
C GLY A 2 -22.04 -2.81 14.03
N ARG A 3 -23.18 -3.38 14.47
CA ARG A 3 -23.81 -4.49 13.77
C ARG A 3 -24.11 -4.00 12.36
N LEU A 4 -23.37 -4.50 11.36
CA LEU A 4 -23.77 -4.34 9.98
C LEU A 4 -25.21 -4.85 9.89
N SER A 5 -26.13 -4.00 9.45
CA SER A 5 -27.49 -4.44 9.11
C SER A 5 -27.39 -5.59 8.09
N ASP A 6 -28.38 -6.49 8.05
CA ASP A 6 -28.37 -7.64 7.11
C ASP A 6 -28.07 -7.25 5.65
N GLY A 7 -28.39 -6.02 5.25
CA GLY A 7 -28.00 -5.45 3.97
C GLY A 7 -26.50 -5.20 3.81
N GLY A 8 -25.78 -4.83 4.87
CA GLY A 8 -24.35 -4.54 4.84
C GLY A 8 -23.49 -5.77 4.60
N THR A 9 -23.84 -6.91 5.19
CA THR A 9 -23.12 -8.18 5.01
C THR A 9 -23.22 -8.73 3.60
N LYS A 10 -24.34 -8.53 2.92
CA LYS A 10 -24.56 -8.92 1.52
C LYS A 10 -23.53 -8.25 0.59
N TYR A 11 -23.21 -6.98 0.80
CA TYR A 11 -22.31 -6.22 -0.07
C TYR A 11 -20.82 -6.46 0.26
N LEU A 12 -20.48 -6.89 1.47
CA LEU A 12 -19.10 -7.27 1.81
C LEU A 12 -18.60 -8.44 0.95
N GLY A 13 -19.46 -9.44 0.72
CA GLY A 13 -19.16 -10.61 -0.09
C GLY A 13 -19.56 -10.50 -1.56
N ALA A 14 -19.83 -9.29 -2.07
CA ALA A 14 -20.18 -9.09 -3.48
C ALA A 14 -18.95 -8.70 -4.32
N PRO A 15 -18.81 -9.21 -5.58
CA PRO A 15 -17.75 -8.79 -6.49
C PRO A 15 -18.05 -7.39 -7.06
N ALA A 16 -17.08 -6.48 -7.00
CA ALA A 16 -17.22 -5.11 -7.51
C ALA A 16 -17.57 -5.09 -9.00
N ALA A 17 -16.83 -5.83 -9.82
CA ALA A 17 -17.06 -5.88 -11.27
C ALA A 17 -18.42 -6.49 -11.64
N GLY A 18 -18.86 -7.52 -10.92
CA GLY A 18 -20.18 -8.13 -11.10
C GLY A 18 -21.30 -7.17 -10.79
N PHE A 19 -21.26 -6.53 -9.62
CA PHE A 19 -22.27 -5.56 -9.19
C PHE A 19 -22.39 -4.37 -10.14
N ILE A 20 -21.27 -3.79 -10.57
CA ILE A 20 -21.27 -2.71 -11.58
C ILE A 20 -21.93 -3.21 -12.88
N GLY A 21 -21.63 -4.46 -13.28
CA GLY A 21 -22.22 -5.07 -14.47
C GLY A 21 -23.73 -5.31 -14.39
N GLU A 22 -24.27 -5.58 -13.21
CA GLU A 22 -25.70 -5.73 -12.94
C GLU A 22 -26.43 -4.38 -12.96
N CYS A 23 -25.79 -3.33 -12.39
CA CYS A 23 -26.41 -2.00 -12.29
C CYS A 23 -26.37 -1.19 -13.58
N VAL A 24 -25.40 -1.44 -14.46
CA VAL A 24 -25.14 -0.59 -15.64
C VAL A 24 -25.00 -1.44 -16.89
N ALA A 25 -25.79 -1.15 -17.92
CA ALA A 25 -25.74 -1.86 -19.20
C ALA A 25 -24.59 -1.38 -20.10
N ASP A 26 -24.30 -0.07 -20.10
CA ASP A 26 -23.29 0.54 -20.97
C ASP A 26 -21.87 0.13 -20.56
N PRO A 27 -21.08 -0.53 -21.44
CA PRO A 27 -19.74 -0.99 -21.14
C PRO A 27 -18.74 0.14 -20.84
N LEU A 28 -18.93 1.33 -21.46
CA LEU A 28 -18.07 2.47 -21.22
C LEU A 28 -18.29 3.03 -19.82
N LEU A 29 -19.55 3.19 -19.42
CA LEU A 29 -19.90 3.64 -18.08
C LEU A 29 -19.43 2.65 -17.00
N ARG A 30 -19.50 1.32 -17.25
CA ARG A 30 -18.90 0.31 -16.37
C ARG A 30 -17.40 0.57 -16.13
N ASN A 31 -16.67 0.89 -17.20
CA ASN A 31 -15.24 1.19 -17.10
C ASN A 31 -14.99 2.51 -16.35
N VAL A 32 -15.80 3.54 -16.58
CA VAL A 32 -15.71 4.81 -15.84
C VAL A 32 -15.89 4.57 -14.33
N LEU A 33 -16.95 3.85 -13.95
CA LEU A 33 -17.22 3.53 -12.54
C LEU A 33 -16.12 2.68 -11.89
N ALA A 34 -15.52 1.76 -12.64
CA ALA A 34 -14.41 0.92 -12.16
C ALA A 34 -13.05 1.59 -12.24
N GLY A 35 -12.91 2.79 -12.82
CA GLY A 35 -11.63 3.43 -13.13
C GLY A 35 -10.76 3.78 -11.92
N THR A 36 -11.33 3.79 -10.72
CA THR A 36 -10.61 4.00 -9.47
C THR A 36 -10.02 2.71 -8.87
N ASN A 37 -10.19 1.56 -9.54
CA ASN A 37 -9.72 0.26 -9.02
C ASN A 37 -8.22 0.24 -8.61
N PRO A 38 -7.30 0.98 -9.24
CA PRO A 38 -5.91 0.98 -8.81
C PRO A 38 -5.69 1.54 -7.40
N LEU A 39 -6.61 2.34 -6.88
CA LEU A 39 -6.49 2.93 -5.54
C LEU A 39 -6.70 1.93 -4.39
N TYR A 40 -7.26 0.77 -4.69
CA TYR A 40 -7.48 -0.27 -3.67
C TYR A 40 -6.87 -1.64 -4.04
N GLY A 41 -5.88 -1.64 -4.93
CA GLY A 41 -5.27 -2.89 -5.39
C GLY A 41 -6.22 -3.74 -6.22
N GLY A 42 -7.10 -3.09 -6.98
CA GLY A 42 -8.23 -3.74 -7.64
C GLY A 42 -7.84 -4.78 -8.69
N VAL A 43 -8.47 -5.93 -8.60
CA VAL A 43 -8.40 -7.04 -9.56
C VAL A 43 -9.82 -7.48 -9.85
N ARG A 44 -10.17 -7.63 -11.14
CA ARG A 44 -11.55 -7.94 -11.59
C ARG A 44 -12.17 -9.12 -10.84
N GLU A 45 -11.38 -10.19 -10.67
CA GLU A 45 -11.84 -11.48 -10.17
C GLU A 45 -11.99 -11.52 -8.65
N SER A 46 -11.32 -10.62 -7.92
CA SER A 46 -11.25 -10.69 -6.45
C SER A 46 -11.75 -9.44 -5.73
N SER A 47 -11.81 -8.29 -6.40
CA SER A 47 -12.19 -7.03 -5.74
C SER A 47 -13.59 -7.07 -5.14
N THR A 48 -13.69 -6.65 -3.87
CA THR A 48 -14.95 -6.57 -3.16
C THR A 48 -15.68 -5.27 -3.49
N LEU A 49 -16.99 -5.31 -3.56
CA LEU A 49 -17.83 -4.11 -3.68
C LEU A 49 -17.62 -3.16 -2.50
N TYR A 50 -17.39 -3.69 -1.31
CA TYR A 50 -17.15 -2.88 -0.11
C TYR A 50 -15.93 -1.96 -0.24
N HIS A 51 -14.77 -2.49 -0.66
CA HIS A 51 -13.57 -1.67 -0.86
C HIS A 51 -13.73 -0.67 -1.99
N HIS A 52 -14.38 -1.10 -3.09
CA HIS A 52 -14.71 -0.21 -4.19
C HIS A 52 -15.60 0.96 -3.74
N ALA A 53 -16.66 0.68 -3.00
CA ALA A 53 -17.59 1.69 -2.51
C ALA A 53 -16.93 2.65 -1.51
N MET A 54 -16.15 2.13 -0.55
CA MET A 54 -15.44 2.96 0.45
C MET A 54 -14.47 3.95 -0.21
N VAL A 55 -13.67 3.49 -1.17
CA VAL A 55 -12.70 4.36 -1.86
C VAL A 55 -13.42 5.42 -2.68
N ASN A 56 -14.47 5.05 -3.43
CA ASN A 56 -15.24 6.03 -4.20
C ASN A 56 -15.99 7.00 -3.30
N HIS A 57 -16.59 6.53 -2.22
CA HIS A 57 -17.25 7.38 -1.23
C HIS A 57 -16.29 8.44 -0.67
N SER A 58 -15.08 8.05 -0.26
CA SER A 58 -14.08 9.00 0.25
C SER A 58 -13.67 10.08 -0.77
N ASN A 59 -13.65 9.73 -2.06
CA ASN A 59 -13.38 10.71 -3.13
C ASN A 59 -14.57 11.63 -3.41
N ILE A 60 -15.80 11.15 -3.25
CA ILE A 60 -17.03 11.92 -3.44
C ILE A 60 -17.23 12.92 -2.28
N GLU A 61 -16.99 12.48 -1.04
CA GLU A 61 -17.10 13.33 0.15
C GLU A 61 -16.07 14.46 0.18
N GLY A 62 -14.88 14.25 -0.35
CA GLY A 62 -13.86 15.31 -0.45
C GLY A 62 -12.45 14.79 -0.62
N ALA A 63 -11.98 14.75 -1.85
CA ALA A 63 -10.57 14.51 -2.12
C ALA A 63 -9.74 15.77 -1.80
N CYS A 64 -8.69 15.62 -1.00
CA CYS A 64 -7.79 16.70 -0.66
C CYS A 64 -6.33 16.31 -0.88
N ARG A 65 -5.45 17.30 -0.95
CA ARG A 65 -3.99 17.12 -1.04
C ARG A 65 -3.31 17.99 0.00
N PHE A 66 -2.15 17.54 0.44
CA PHE A 66 -1.29 18.36 1.30
C PHE A 66 -0.38 19.23 0.41
N THR A 67 -0.46 20.54 0.57
CA THR A 67 0.54 21.46 0.00
C THR A 67 1.90 21.13 0.64
N GLY A 68 2.97 21.04 -0.16
CA GLY A 68 4.29 20.65 0.33
C GLY A 68 4.47 19.13 0.59
N GLY A 69 3.44 18.32 0.29
CA GLY A 69 3.54 16.85 0.34
C GLY A 69 3.10 16.22 1.65
N THR A 70 3.09 14.90 1.67
CA THR A 70 2.52 14.08 2.76
C THR A 70 3.48 13.81 3.92
N GLN A 71 4.74 14.20 3.83
CA GLN A 71 5.71 14.07 4.94
C GLN A 71 5.22 14.77 6.21
N GLN A 72 4.48 15.87 6.06
CA GLN A 72 3.87 16.63 7.15
C GLN A 72 3.03 15.77 8.10
N ILE A 73 2.33 14.75 7.58
CA ILE A 73 1.55 13.83 8.42
C ILE A 73 2.48 13.05 9.36
N ALA A 74 3.55 12.50 8.80
CA ALA A 74 4.54 11.75 9.58
C ALA A 74 5.23 12.63 10.63
N ASP A 75 5.59 13.86 10.24
CA ASP A 75 6.24 14.82 11.13
C ASP A 75 5.32 15.27 12.26
N ALA A 76 4.04 15.54 11.97
CA ALA A 76 3.04 15.89 12.98
C ALA A 76 2.80 14.74 13.98
N LEU A 77 2.67 13.51 13.49
CA LEU A 77 2.55 12.33 14.36
C LEU A 77 3.80 12.11 15.20
N ALA A 78 4.98 12.27 14.61
CA ALA A 78 6.26 12.18 15.32
C ALA A 78 6.40 13.25 16.40
N ALA A 79 5.96 14.48 16.13
CA ALA A 79 5.96 15.57 17.10
C ALA A 79 5.04 15.23 18.28
N LYS A 80 3.83 14.70 18.02
CA LYS A 80 2.91 14.28 19.08
C LYS A 80 3.46 13.15 19.95
N ILE A 81 4.13 12.17 19.35
CA ILE A 81 4.79 11.10 20.13
C ILE A 81 5.83 11.69 21.09
N ARG A 82 6.67 12.62 20.61
CA ARG A 82 7.70 13.26 21.45
C ARG A 82 7.10 14.16 22.53
N GLU A 83 6.07 14.91 22.21
CA GLU A 83 5.31 15.78 23.14
C GLU A 83 4.80 14.98 24.36
N HIS A 84 4.38 13.73 24.12
CA HIS A 84 3.95 12.80 25.17
C HIS A 84 5.08 11.95 25.77
N GLY A 85 6.35 12.34 25.58
CA GLY A 85 7.53 11.65 26.16
C GLY A 85 7.91 10.35 25.43
N GLY A 86 7.32 10.05 24.30
CA GLY A 86 7.65 8.87 23.51
C GLY A 86 8.99 9.01 22.80
N THR A 87 9.71 7.89 22.65
CA THR A 87 11.00 7.82 21.94
C THR A 87 10.79 7.22 20.55
N MET A 88 11.37 7.86 19.55
CA MET A 88 11.39 7.34 18.17
C MET A 88 12.80 6.86 17.83
N LEU A 89 12.93 5.59 17.47
CA LEU A 89 14.17 4.99 17.00
C LEU A 89 14.11 4.81 15.48
N VAL A 90 15.03 5.42 14.77
CA VAL A 90 15.23 5.22 13.33
C VAL A 90 16.41 4.29 13.09
N ARG A 91 16.48 3.65 11.92
CA ARG A 91 17.54 2.67 11.57
C ARG A 91 17.67 1.52 12.59
N SER A 92 16.55 1.20 13.25
CA SER A 92 16.50 0.22 14.34
C SER A 92 15.62 -0.96 13.89
N ARG A 93 16.18 -1.78 13.00
CA ARG A 93 15.47 -2.94 12.43
C ARG A 93 15.27 -3.99 13.52
N VAL A 94 14.03 -4.41 13.73
CA VAL A 94 13.70 -5.56 14.59
C VAL A 94 14.05 -6.85 13.83
N VAL A 95 14.75 -7.77 14.50
CA VAL A 95 15.19 -9.06 13.93
C VAL A 95 14.56 -10.26 14.63
N ALA A 96 14.11 -10.11 15.88
CA ALA A 96 13.40 -11.17 16.59
C ALA A 96 12.44 -10.60 17.66
N LEU A 97 11.41 -11.38 17.96
CA LEU A 97 10.51 -11.19 19.10
C LEU A 97 10.68 -12.40 20.03
N HIS A 98 11.24 -12.20 21.21
CA HIS A 98 11.43 -13.25 22.20
C HIS A 98 10.17 -13.47 23.01
N THR A 99 9.84 -14.73 23.33
CA THR A 99 8.59 -15.07 24.03
C THR A 99 8.84 -16.07 25.16
N GLU A 100 8.09 -15.92 26.24
CA GLU A 100 7.92 -16.92 27.30
C GLU A 100 6.43 -17.25 27.43
N GLY A 101 6.07 -18.49 27.13
CA GLY A 101 4.65 -18.86 27.05
C GLY A 101 3.86 -17.90 26.15
N PRO A 102 2.71 -17.38 26.62
CA PRO A 102 1.87 -16.50 25.82
C PRO A 102 2.30 -15.01 25.87
N ARG A 103 3.51 -14.68 26.30
CA ARG A 103 3.97 -13.29 26.41
C ARG A 103 5.22 -13.03 25.58
N VAL A 104 5.24 -11.87 24.92
CA VAL A 104 6.46 -11.30 24.33
C VAL A 104 7.27 -10.64 25.46
N THR A 105 8.51 -11.10 25.66
CA THR A 105 9.40 -10.63 26.72
C THR A 105 10.48 -9.68 26.23
N GLY A 106 10.75 -9.67 24.92
CA GLY A 106 11.78 -8.81 24.34
C GLY A 106 11.62 -8.62 22.84
N VAL A 107 12.08 -7.46 22.39
CA VAL A 107 12.20 -7.08 20.98
C VAL A 107 13.68 -6.88 20.68
N GLU A 108 14.26 -7.74 19.86
CA GLU A 108 15.68 -7.69 19.49
C GLU A 108 15.89 -6.85 18.24
N LEU A 109 16.82 -5.92 18.30
CA LEU A 109 17.25 -5.09 17.18
C LEU A 109 18.48 -5.68 16.47
N ALA A 110 18.66 -5.32 15.21
CA ALA A 110 19.79 -5.80 14.39
C ALA A 110 21.19 -5.41 14.93
N ASP A 111 21.25 -4.42 15.79
CA ASP A 111 22.49 -3.99 16.48
C ASP A 111 22.73 -4.71 17.83
N GLY A 112 21.90 -5.72 18.15
CA GLY A 112 22.00 -6.52 19.37
C GLY A 112 21.30 -5.92 20.59
N ARG A 113 20.74 -4.72 20.51
CA ARG A 113 19.95 -4.15 21.62
C ARG A 113 18.67 -4.93 21.84
N MET A 114 18.34 -5.15 23.12
CA MET A 114 17.10 -5.77 23.56
C MET A 114 16.20 -4.73 24.22
N LEU A 115 15.01 -4.54 23.65
CA LEU A 115 13.99 -3.66 24.21
C LEU A 115 12.91 -4.50 24.91
N ARG A 116 12.44 -4.01 26.07
CA ARG A 116 11.37 -4.65 26.83
C ARG A 116 10.19 -3.69 26.95
N ALA A 117 8.97 -4.21 26.84
CA ALA A 117 7.75 -3.44 26.98
C ALA A 117 6.63 -4.27 27.61
N LYS A 118 5.68 -3.60 28.28
CA LYS A 118 4.46 -4.23 28.80
C LYS A 118 3.54 -4.69 27.66
N THR A 119 3.47 -3.89 26.60
CA THR A 119 2.67 -4.16 25.39
C THR A 119 3.55 -3.91 24.16
N VAL A 120 3.43 -4.78 23.18
CA VAL A 120 4.09 -4.68 21.88
C VAL A 120 3.01 -4.54 20.81
N ILE A 121 3.13 -3.54 19.94
CA ILE A 121 2.25 -3.35 18.79
C ILE A 121 3.09 -3.52 17.52
N SER A 122 2.69 -4.45 16.67
CA SER A 122 3.36 -4.67 15.38
C SER A 122 2.53 -4.07 14.24
N ALA A 123 3.13 -3.14 13.51
CA ALA A 123 2.55 -2.49 12.34
C ALA A 123 3.08 -3.03 11.01
N ILE A 124 3.94 -4.06 11.04
CA ILE A 124 4.45 -4.72 9.84
C ILE A 124 3.48 -5.80 9.36
N HIS A 125 3.79 -6.42 8.22
CA HIS A 125 2.97 -7.51 7.68
C HIS A 125 2.79 -8.65 8.70
N PRO A 126 1.57 -9.20 8.91
CA PRO A 126 1.33 -10.24 9.91
C PRO A 126 2.22 -11.48 9.76
N ALA A 127 2.44 -11.94 8.53
CA ALA A 127 3.34 -13.08 8.28
C ALA A 127 4.77 -12.78 8.78
N GLU A 128 5.28 -11.56 8.56
CA GLU A 128 6.59 -11.13 9.03
C GLU A 128 6.63 -11.03 10.57
N THR A 129 5.57 -10.52 11.19
CA THR A 129 5.46 -10.50 12.67
C THR A 129 5.60 -11.90 13.25
N PHE A 130 4.87 -12.87 12.69
CA PHE A 130 4.93 -14.24 13.18
C PHE A 130 6.23 -14.96 12.79
N ARG A 131 6.89 -14.54 11.71
CA ARG A 131 8.23 -15.01 11.36
C ARG A 131 9.27 -14.56 12.40
N LEU A 132 9.21 -13.31 12.86
CA LEU A 132 10.10 -12.76 13.89
C LEU A 132 9.96 -13.47 15.25
N ILE A 133 8.78 -14.02 15.56
CA ILE A 133 8.57 -14.80 16.79
C ILE A 133 9.23 -16.19 16.69
N GLY A 134 9.31 -16.76 15.49
CA GLY A 134 9.76 -18.14 15.30
C GLY A 134 8.79 -19.21 15.82
N PRO A 135 9.14 -20.48 15.82
CA PRO A 135 8.29 -21.58 16.30
C PRO A 135 7.96 -21.44 17.79
N THR A 136 6.69 -21.62 18.16
CA THR A 136 6.21 -21.56 19.54
C THR A 136 4.92 -22.41 19.67
N PRO A 137 4.63 -23.04 20.81
CA PRO A 137 3.38 -23.76 21.03
C PRO A 137 2.14 -22.86 21.07
N VAL A 138 2.31 -21.54 21.32
CA VAL A 138 1.21 -20.56 21.37
C VAL A 138 0.54 -20.40 19.99
N ILE A 139 1.34 -20.46 18.92
CA ILE A 139 0.84 -20.35 17.55
C ILE A 139 1.06 -21.67 16.82
N ARG A 140 -0.05 -22.33 16.50
CA ARG A 140 -0.03 -23.60 15.76
C ARG A 140 0.59 -23.42 14.37
N LYS A 141 1.31 -24.44 13.89
CA LYS A 141 1.92 -24.47 12.57
C LYS A 141 0.91 -24.13 11.47
N ALA A 142 -0.27 -24.74 11.49
CA ALA A 142 -1.34 -24.48 10.53
C ALA A 142 -1.80 -23.01 10.49
N PHE A 143 -1.78 -22.30 11.63
CA PHE A 143 -2.10 -20.87 11.64
C PHE A 143 -1.02 -20.05 10.93
N ARG A 144 0.27 -20.36 11.18
CA ARG A 144 1.38 -19.68 10.48
C ARG A 144 1.34 -19.90 8.98
N GLU A 145 1.12 -21.15 8.57
CA GLU A 145 0.99 -21.54 7.17
C GLU A 145 -0.18 -20.82 6.52
N ARG A 146 -1.34 -20.76 7.20
CA ARG A 146 -2.51 -20.01 6.72
C ARG A 146 -2.19 -18.52 6.51
N ILE A 147 -1.56 -17.86 7.49
CA ILE A 147 -1.23 -16.43 7.37
C ILE A 147 -0.16 -16.20 6.29
N GLY A 148 0.83 -17.09 6.20
CA GLY A 148 1.90 -16.99 5.20
C GLY A 148 1.47 -17.34 3.77
N SER A 149 0.34 -18.04 3.60
CA SER A 149 -0.22 -18.38 2.28
C SER A 149 -1.30 -17.42 1.80
N LEU A 150 -1.68 -16.42 2.61
CA LEU A 150 -2.61 -15.40 2.15
C LEU A 150 -1.99 -14.62 0.98
N PRO A 151 -2.73 -14.43 -0.11
CA PRO A 151 -2.20 -13.69 -1.24
C PRO A 151 -2.04 -12.21 -0.91
N ASP A 152 -0.96 -11.63 -1.40
CA ASP A 152 -0.73 -10.18 -1.38
C ASP A 152 -1.27 -9.51 -2.64
N SER A 153 -1.50 -8.21 -2.55
CA SER A 153 -1.82 -7.38 -3.71
C SER A 153 -0.63 -7.30 -4.68
N TYR A 154 -0.87 -6.78 -5.87
CA TYR A 154 0.22 -6.46 -6.78
C TYR A 154 1.17 -5.40 -6.18
N GLY A 155 2.37 -5.28 -6.76
CA GLY A 155 3.31 -4.22 -6.45
C GLY A 155 3.05 -2.96 -7.27
N LEU A 156 3.80 -1.90 -6.98
CA LEU A 156 3.84 -0.69 -7.78
C LEU A 156 5.25 -0.46 -8.34
N PHE A 157 5.29 -0.01 -9.57
CA PHE A 157 6.43 0.68 -10.14
C PHE A 157 6.13 2.17 -10.17
N SER A 158 7.02 3.00 -9.61
CA SER A 158 6.82 4.44 -9.58
C SER A 158 8.00 5.15 -10.22
N ALA A 159 7.73 6.08 -11.13
CA ALA A 159 8.71 7.02 -11.65
C ALA A 159 8.41 8.40 -11.07
N TYR A 160 9.42 9.02 -10.50
CA TYR A 160 9.38 10.37 -9.94
C TYR A 160 10.12 11.31 -10.89
N LEU A 161 9.41 12.25 -11.45
CA LEU A 161 9.91 13.20 -12.42
C LEU A 161 10.09 14.56 -11.72
N LEU A 162 11.33 14.97 -11.52
CA LEU A 162 11.63 16.33 -11.09
C LEU A 162 11.55 17.22 -12.32
N LEU A 163 10.80 18.30 -12.22
CA LEU A 163 10.53 19.17 -13.34
C LEU A 163 11.41 20.43 -13.32
N LYS A 164 11.67 20.98 -14.50
CA LYS A 164 12.21 22.32 -14.66
C LYS A 164 11.16 23.32 -14.18
N PRO A 165 11.55 24.37 -13.45
CA PRO A 165 10.62 25.37 -12.93
C PRO A 165 9.75 26.01 -14.01
N GLY A 166 8.48 26.26 -13.70
CA GLY A 166 7.55 26.98 -14.57
C GLY A 166 7.18 26.27 -15.87
N ARG A 167 7.31 24.94 -15.96
CA ARG A 167 7.02 24.20 -17.20
C ARG A 167 5.65 23.56 -17.22
N ILE A 168 5.21 22.99 -16.12
CA ILE A 168 3.90 22.32 -16.02
C ILE A 168 3.05 23.04 -14.98
N PRO A 169 1.90 23.59 -15.35
CA PRO A 169 0.95 24.14 -14.38
C PRO A 169 0.52 23.08 -13.36
N TYR A 170 0.26 23.51 -12.12
CA TYR A 170 -0.19 22.59 -11.09
C TYR A 170 -1.52 21.92 -11.46
N LEU A 171 -1.52 20.61 -11.48
CA LEU A 171 -2.70 19.80 -11.73
C LEU A 171 -3.34 19.40 -10.39
N ASN A 172 -4.36 20.12 -9.97
CA ASN A 172 -5.11 19.78 -8.74
C ASN A 172 -6.05 18.59 -8.97
N ARG A 173 -5.54 17.53 -9.59
CA ARG A 173 -6.22 16.28 -9.89
C ARG A 173 -5.23 15.17 -10.19
N ASN A 174 -5.65 13.92 -9.99
CA ASN A 174 -4.95 12.76 -10.53
C ASN A 174 -5.47 12.45 -11.94
N LEU A 175 -4.57 12.01 -12.82
CA LEU A 175 -4.93 11.55 -14.15
C LEU A 175 -4.68 10.05 -14.25
N TYR A 176 -5.69 9.31 -14.70
CA TYR A 176 -5.66 7.86 -14.87
C TYR A 176 -5.64 7.54 -16.35
N TYR A 177 -4.51 7.09 -16.86
CA TYR A 177 -4.33 6.73 -18.27
C TYR A 177 -4.30 5.23 -18.42
N PHE A 178 -5.34 4.65 -19.01
CA PHE A 178 -5.40 3.22 -19.32
C PHE A 178 -4.91 2.95 -20.74
N ALA A 179 -4.23 1.81 -20.92
CA ALA A 179 -3.71 1.40 -22.23
C ALA A 179 -4.81 0.92 -23.18
N GLY A 180 -5.92 0.44 -22.64
CA GLY A 180 -7.06 -0.07 -23.41
C GLY A 180 -8.40 0.29 -22.79
N LYS A 181 -9.48 -0.21 -23.41
CA LYS A 181 -10.84 0.02 -22.94
C LYS A 181 -11.18 -0.75 -21.64
N ASP A 182 -10.48 -1.84 -21.34
CA ASP A 182 -10.69 -2.62 -20.12
C ASP A 182 -9.84 -2.06 -18.99
N VAL A 183 -10.45 -1.29 -18.10
CA VAL A 183 -9.79 -0.62 -16.97
C VAL A 183 -9.31 -1.58 -15.86
N TRP A 184 -9.67 -2.86 -15.92
CA TRP A 184 -9.16 -3.87 -14.98
C TRP A 184 -7.80 -4.45 -15.41
N LYS A 185 -7.40 -4.25 -16.67
CA LYS A 185 -6.09 -4.65 -17.18
C LYS A 185 -5.05 -3.58 -16.85
N THR A 186 -4.69 -3.49 -15.57
CA THR A 186 -3.84 -2.42 -15.04
C THR A 186 -2.36 -2.77 -14.99
N LEU A 187 -2.02 -4.06 -14.92
CA LEU A 187 -0.64 -4.51 -14.73
C LEU A 187 0.25 -4.14 -15.93
N PHE A 188 1.49 -3.83 -15.61
CA PHE A 188 2.53 -3.62 -16.61
C PHE A 188 2.81 -4.95 -17.35
N ASP A 189 2.76 -4.89 -18.66
CA ASP A 189 3.12 -5.99 -19.54
C ASP A 189 4.63 -5.96 -19.78
N LEU A 190 5.35 -6.90 -19.17
CA LEU A 190 6.81 -6.98 -19.27
C LEU A 190 7.27 -7.49 -20.64
N GLU A 191 6.49 -8.30 -21.33
CA GLU A 191 6.82 -8.81 -22.66
C GLU A 191 6.69 -7.70 -23.70
N ALA A 192 5.57 -6.97 -23.70
CA ALA A 192 5.36 -5.81 -24.55
C ALA A 192 6.09 -4.55 -24.07
N MET A 193 6.74 -4.58 -22.91
CA MET A 193 7.37 -3.45 -22.23
C MET A 193 6.43 -2.22 -22.18
N ARG A 194 5.20 -2.42 -21.72
CA ARG A 194 4.16 -1.40 -21.75
C ARG A 194 3.30 -1.38 -20.47
N PRO A 195 3.04 -0.20 -19.87
CA PRO A 195 2.07 -0.07 -18.78
C PRO A 195 0.65 -0.47 -19.23
N GLY A 196 -0.07 -1.24 -18.41
CA GLY A 196 -1.51 -1.42 -18.57
C GLY A 196 -2.29 -0.16 -18.20
N MET A 197 -1.76 0.59 -17.23
CA MET A 197 -2.22 1.92 -16.87
C MET A 197 -1.09 2.74 -16.22
N VAL A 198 -1.24 4.05 -16.23
CA VAL A 198 -0.40 4.98 -15.44
C VAL A 198 -1.30 5.95 -14.70
N LEU A 199 -1.13 6.02 -13.38
CA LEU A 199 -1.65 7.10 -12.54
C LEU A 199 -0.61 8.21 -12.51
N LEU A 200 -0.97 9.41 -12.97
CA LEU A 200 -0.17 10.63 -12.86
C LEU A 200 -0.69 11.49 -11.71
N SER A 201 0.18 11.82 -10.78
CA SER A 201 -0.08 12.73 -9.67
C SER A 201 0.95 13.85 -9.67
N ALA A 202 0.47 15.09 -9.69
CA ALA A 202 1.31 16.29 -9.66
C ALA A 202 1.43 16.81 -8.22
N GLN A 203 2.58 17.34 -7.86
CA GLN A 203 2.83 17.98 -6.57
C GLN A 203 3.25 19.43 -6.81
N ALA A 204 2.62 20.35 -6.07
CA ALA A 204 3.04 21.74 -6.03
C ALA A 204 4.16 21.93 -5.01
N PRO A 205 5.13 22.82 -5.27
CA PRO A 205 6.11 23.23 -4.29
C PRO A 205 5.46 23.99 -3.13
N ASP A 206 6.16 24.07 -2.01
CA ASP A 206 5.77 24.92 -0.90
C ASP A 206 5.74 26.39 -1.32
N GLY A 207 4.62 27.05 -1.11
CA GLY A 207 4.47 28.49 -1.31
C GLY A 207 4.10 28.96 -2.72
N ASP A 208 4.20 28.12 -3.75
CA ASP A 208 3.73 28.47 -5.11
C ASP A 208 2.87 27.36 -5.71
N PRO A 209 1.53 27.44 -5.58
CA PRO A 209 0.63 26.46 -6.13
C PRO A 209 0.40 26.60 -7.66
N ALA A 210 1.03 27.57 -8.34
CA ALA A 210 0.80 27.78 -9.76
C ALA A 210 1.46 26.70 -10.64
N TRP A 211 2.59 26.14 -10.20
CA TRP A 211 3.41 25.21 -10.97
C TRP A 211 3.64 23.89 -10.23
N CYS A 212 3.89 22.82 -10.98
CA CYS A 212 4.40 21.57 -10.41
C CYS A 212 5.93 21.57 -10.41
N ASP A 213 6.54 21.01 -9.36
CA ASP A 213 7.97 20.68 -9.30
C ASP A 213 8.22 19.16 -9.37
N VAL A 214 7.23 18.35 -9.02
CA VAL A 214 7.32 16.90 -9.10
C VAL A 214 6.04 16.30 -9.72
N VAL A 215 6.24 15.39 -10.65
CA VAL A 215 5.19 14.50 -11.16
C VAL A 215 5.56 13.06 -10.80
N THR A 216 4.64 12.36 -10.15
CA THR A 216 4.78 10.94 -9.88
C THR A 216 3.91 10.14 -10.84
N LEU A 217 4.54 9.20 -11.53
CA LEU A 217 3.87 8.22 -12.39
C LEU A 217 3.88 6.87 -11.68
N MET A 218 2.71 6.26 -11.49
CA MET A 218 2.58 4.96 -10.84
C MET A 218 1.89 3.97 -11.77
N THR A 219 2.43 2.76 -11.88
CA THR A 219 1.84 1.65 -12.64
C THR A 219 1.84 0.39 -11.80
N PRO A 220 0.73 -0.36 -11.75
CA PRO A 220 0.69 -1.68 -11.12
C PRO A 220 1.61 -2.66 -11.84
N VAL A 221 2.29 -3.52 -11.06
CA VAL A 221 3.19 -4.54 -11.58
C VAL A 221 3.00 -5.86 -10.84
N ALA A 222 3.16 -6.98 -11.53
CA ALA A 222 3.29 -8.26 -10.88
C ALA A 222 4.55 -8.29 -9.98
N THR A 223 4.45 -8.89 -8.79
CA THR A 223 5.61 -8.96 -7.87
C THR A 223 6.58 -10.08 -8.20
N ARG A 224 6.07 -11.20 -8.74
CA ARG A 224 6.86 -12.40 -9.05
C ARG A 224 8.16 -12.16 -9.86
N PRO A 225 8.18 -11.34 -10.92
CA PRO A 225 9.41 -11.11 -11.69
C PRO A 225 10.55 -10.48 -10.87
N TRP A 226 10.26 -9.85 -9.73
CA TRP A 226 11.24 -9.19 -8.87
C TRP A 226 11.86 -10.13 -7.83
N GLU A 227 11.26 -11.31 -7.59
CA GLU A 227 11.71 -12.30 -6.61
C GLU A 227 13.15 -12.76 -6.85
N ALA A 228 13.56 -12.85 -8.12
CA ALA A 228 14.92 -13.23 -8.51
C ALA A 228 16.03 -12.33 -7.89
N TRP A 229 15.68 -11.11 -7.48
CA TRP A 229 16.62 -10.13 -6.91
C TRP A 229 16.34 -9.78 -5.45
N GLU A 230 15.42 -10.48 -4.78
CA GLU A 230 15.03 -10.17 -3.39
C GLU A 230 16.19 -10.21 -2.40
N GLY A 231 17.15 -11.09 -2.60
CA GLY A 231 18.36 -11.19 -1.79
C GLY A 231 19.43 -10.13 -2.09
N SER A 232 19.21 -9.26 -3.09
CA SER A 232 20.21 -8.28 -3.50
C SER A 232 20.19 -7.02 -2.63
N VAL A 233 21.35 -6.41 -2.44
CA VAL A 233 21.52 -5.23 -1.59
C VAL A 233 21.13 -3.96 -2.36
N PRO A 234 20.31 -3.04 -1.79
CA PRO A 234 20.05 -1.73 -2.38
C PRO A 234 21.35 -0.98 -2.71
N GLY A 235 21.40 -0.38 -3.92
CA GLY A 235 22.59 0.31 -4.41
C GLY A 235 23.66 -0.59 -5.03
N ARG A 236 23.56 -1.93 -4.87
CA ARG A 236 24.48 -2.94 -5.44
C ARG A 236 23.74 -4.07 -6.11
N ARG A 237 22.63 -3.78 -6.75
CA ARG A 237 21.81 -4.79 -7.45
C ARG A 237 22.43 -5.17 -8.78
N PRO A 238 22.20 -6.40 -9.28
CA PRO A 238 22.74 -6.86 -10.57
C PRO A 238 22.36 -5.98 -11.75
N GLU A 239 23.15 -6.00 -12.80
CA GLU A 239 22.91 -5.24 -14.03
C GLU A 239 21.56 -5.53 -14.68
N ALA A 240 21.12 -6.79 -14.69
CA ALA A 240 19.82 -7.19 -15.21
C ALA A 240 18.65 -6.47 -14.50
N TYR A 241 18.74 -6.27 -13.17
CA TYR A 241 17.77 -5.48 -12.42
C TYR A 241 17.77 -4.01 -12.82
N THR A 242 18.98 -3.42 -12.96
CA THR A 242 19.10 -1.99 -13.29
C THR A 242 18.65 -1.72 -14.72
N ALA A 243 18.93 -2.64 -15.65
CA ALA A 243 18.47 -2.58 -17.03
C ALA A 243 16.94 -2.67 -17.12
N LEU A 244 16.31 -3.64 -16.43
CA LEU A 244 14.84 -3.75 -16.39
C LEU A 244 14.21 -2.49 -15.78
N LYS A 245 14.76 -2.00 -14.69
CA LYS A 245 14.29 -0.77 -14.04
C LYS A 245 14.37 0.43 -14.98
N ALA A 246 15.46 0.57 -15.73
CA ALA A 246 15.63 1.66 -16.69
C ALA A 246 14.64 1.54 -17.86
N ALA A 247 14.47 0.35 -18.44
CA ALA A 247 13.52 0.10 -19.52
C ALA A 247 12.07 0.40 -19.10
N MET A 248 11.66 -0.05 -17.92
CA MET A 248 10.32 0.24 -17.38
C MET A 248 10.14 1.74 -17.07
N THR A 249 11.20 2.42 -16.61
CA THR A 249 11.15 3.87 -16.39
C THR A 249 10.86 4.58 -17.69
N GLN A 250 11.64 4.25 -18.74
CA GLN A 250 11.45 4.86 -20.06
C GLN A 250 10.06 4.58 -20.63
N ALA A 251 9.59 3.33 -20.59
CA ALA A 251 8.28 2.93 -21.07
C ALA A 251 7.13 3.67 -20.32
N THR A 252 7.26 3.84 -19.01
CA THR A 252 6.27 4.54 -18.19
C THR A 252 6.23 6.03 -18.49
N VAL A 253 7.40 6.66 -18.67
CA VAL A 253 7.53 8.06 -19.06
C VAL A 253 6.97 8.29 -20.47
N ASP A 254 7.34 7.44 -21.43
CA ASP A 254 6.86 7.54 -22.81
C ASP A 254 5.34 7.40 -22.90
N PHE A 255 4.79 6.47 -22.11
CA PHE A 255 3.35 6.27 -22.03
C PHE A 255 2.61 7.51 -21.50
N ALA A 256 3.16 8.19 -20.50
CA ALA A 256 2.60 9.43 -19.97
C ALA A 256 2.77 10.60 -20.94
N CYS A 257 3.97 10.76 -21.53
CA CYS A 257 4.27 11.82 -22.48
C CYS A 257 3.46 11.72 -23.78
N ALA A 258 3.04 10.51 -24.18
CA ALA A 258 2.14 10.35 -25.32
C ALA A 258 0.73 10.97 -25.08
N ARG A 259 0.37 11.25 -23.83
CA ARG A 259 -0.91 11.83 -23.40
C ARG A 259 -0.79 13.25 -22.83
N LEU A 260 0.38 13.60 -22.39
CA LEU A 260 0.78 14.93 -21.90
C LEU A 260 2.13 15.29 -22.53
N PRO A 261 2.17 15.70 -23.82
CA PRO A 261 3.42 15.87 -24.57
C PRO A 261 4.38 16.88 -23.95
N GLU A 262 3.86 17.97 -23.37
CA GLU A 262 4.63 19.01 -22.71
C GLU A 262 5.46 18.50 -21.50
N LEU A 263 5.10 17.35 -20.95
CA LEU A 263 5.82 16.73 -19.85
C LEU A 263 7.26 16.36 -20.26
N ARG A 264 7.48 15.92 -21.51
CA ARG A 264 8.78 15.45 -21.98
C ARG A 264 9.89 16.48 -21.83
N ASP A 265 9.63 17.69 -22.28
CA ASP A 265 10.61 18.78 -22.24
C ASP A 265 10.75 19.42 -20.85
N ALA A 266 9.76 19.18 -20.00
CA ALA A 266 9.75 19.66 -18.63
C ALA A 266 10.60 18.82 -17.68
N ILE A 267 10.91 17.56 -18.00
CA ILE A 267 11.67 16.68 -17.12
C ILE A 267 13.12 17.16 -16.98
N ALA A 268 13.58 17.36 -15.74
CA ALA A 268 14.97 17.63 -15.42
C ALA A 268 15.70 16.36 -14.97
N HIS A 269 15.09 15.60 -14.05
CA HIS A 269 15.62 14.35 -13.52
C HIS A 269 14.52 13.32 -13.34
N THR A 270 14.90 12.03 -13.41
CA THR A 270 13.98 10.93 -13.21
C THR A 270 14.57 9.93 -12.21
N TYR A 271 13.75 9.54 -11.22
CA TYR A 271 14.04 8.47 -10.27
C TYR A 271 12.96 7.42 -10.37
N ALA A 272 13.24 6.19 -9.95
CA ALA A 272 12.21 5.16 -9.93
C ALA A 272 12.31 4.27 -8.70
N ALA A 273 11.14 3.77 -8.26
CA ALA A 273 10.98 2.75 -7.24
C ALA A 273 10.33 1.51 -7.87
N THR A 274 10.79 0.34 -7.44
CA THR A 274 10.29 -0.97 -7.86
C THR A 274 9.64 -1.68 -6.68
N PRO A 275 8.97 -2.83 -6.82
CA PRO A 275 8.51 -3.63 -5.69
C PRO A 275 9.61 -3.92 -4.66
N LEU A 276 10.87 -4.11 -5.09
CA LEU A 276 11.97 -4.29 -4.14
C LEU A 276 12.36 -3.03 -3.36
N THR A 277 12.05 -1.84 -3.86
CA THR A 277 12.18 -0.60 -3.10
C THR A 277 11.12 -0.55 -2.01
N TYR A 278 9.86 -0.85 -2.35
CA TYR A 278 8.78 -0.94 -1.37
C TYR A 278 9.09 -1.99 -0.29
N ARG A 279 9.48 -3.20 -0.68
CA ARG A 279 9.89 -4.24 0.27
C ARG A 279 10.99 -3.78 1.22
N HIS A 280 11.99 -3.09 0.71
CA HIS A 280 13.11 -2.61 1.52
C HIS A 280 12.67 -1.64 2.63
N TYR A 281 11.76 -0.70 2.31
CA TYR A 281 11.33 0.33 3.26
C TYR A 281 10.14 -0.09 4.14
N THR A 282 9.22 -0.91 3.62
CA THR A 282 7.99 -1.28 4.33
C THR A 282 8.02 -2.68 4.94
N GLY A 283 8.95 -3.53 4.52
CA GLY A 283 8.98 -4.94 4.90
C GLY A 283 7.82 -5.77 4.33
N ALA A 284 7.02 -5.21 3.41
CA ALA A 284 5.94 -5.96 2.78
C ALA A 284 6.50 -7.12 1.96
N PRO A 285 5.99 -8.36 2.12
CA PRO A 285 6.40 -9.49 1.30
C PRO A 285 6.31 -9.15 -0.19
N HIS A 286 7.30 -9.57 -0.97
CA HIS A 286 7.39 -9.34 -2.41
C HIS A 286 7.23 -7.88 -2.88
N GLY A 287 7.15 -6.90 -1.94
CA GLY A 287 6.93 -5.49 -2.25
C GLY A 287 5.49 -5.16 -2.65
N ALA A 288 4.51 -5.89 -2.11
CA ALA A 288 3.10 -5.61 -2.29
C ALA A 288 2.74 -4.17 -1.88
N ALA A 289 1.94 -3.50 -2.69
CA ALA A 289 1.60 -2.08 -2.47
C ALA A 289 0.55 -1.88 -1.37
N TYR A 290 -0.44 -2.77 -1.32
CA TYR A 290 -1.62 -2.65 -0.46
C TYR A 290 -1.70 -3.76 0.61
N GLY A 291 -0.61 -4.52 0.80
CA GLY A 291 -0.59 -5.65 1.71
C GLY A 291 -1.46 -6.81 1.23
N LEU A 292 -2.16 -7.46 2.16
CA LEU A 292 -3.00 -8.63 1.86
C LEU A 292 -4.13 -8.31 0.88
N LEU A 293 -4.27 -9.13 -0.15
CA LEU A 293 -5.36 -9.04 -1.12
C LEU A 293 -6.71 -9.27 -0.43
N LYS A 294 -7.65 -8.38 -0.69
CA LYS A 294 -9.04 -8.49 -0.19
C LYS A 294 -9.89 -9.15 -1.25
N ASP A 295 -10.20 -10.43 -1.05
CA ASP A 295 -10.98 -11.24 -2.00
C ASP A 295 -12.41 -11.43 -1.49
N TRP A 296 -13.41 -11.04 -2.30
CA TRP A 296 -14.82 -11.16 -1.96
C TRP A 296 -15.26 -12.60 -1.68
N ARG A 297 -14.58 -13.58 -2.28
CA ARG A 297 -14.88 -15.03 -2.08
C ARG A 297 -14.46 -15.53 -0.71
N SER A 298 -13.50 -14.85 -0.07
CA SER A 298 -12.91 -15.25 1.19
C SER A 298 -12.51 -14.05 2.07
N ILE A 299 -13.38 -13.05 2.15
CA ILE A 299 -13.09 -11.79 2.84
C ILE A 299 -12.64 -12.01 4.29
N MET A 300 -13.25 -12.98 4.98
CA MET A 300 -12.90 -13.31 6.37
C MET A 300 -11.50 -13.95 6.48
N ALA A 301 -10.96 -14.54 5.43
CA ALA A 301 -9.62 -15.11 5.46
C ALA A 301 -8.53 -14.02 5.56
N SER A 302 -8.77 -12.87 4.92
CA SER A 302 -7.86 -11.71 4.94
C SER A 302 -8.19 -10.70 6.05
N HIS A 303 -9.23 -10.96 6.85
CA HIS A 303 -9.52 -10.15 8.04
C HIS A 303 -8.64 -10.64 9.20
N ILE A 304 -7.67 -9.84 9.59
CA ILE A 304 -6.73 -10.14 10.67
C ILE A 304 -7.12 -9.27 11.89
N PRO A 305 -7.49 -9.89 13.02
CA PRO A 305 -7.83 -9.13 14.22
C PRO A 305 -6.59 -8.46 14.82
N ALA A 306 -6.80 -7.34 15.50
CA ALA A 306 -5.72 -6.64 16.23
C ALA A 306 -5.15 -7.52 17.35
N ARG A 307 -5.99 -8.26 18.09
CA ARG A 307 -5.54 -9.22 19.11
C ARG A 307 -4.89 -10.45 18.50
N THR A 308 -3.74 -10.80 19.04
CA THR A 308 -3.07 -12.08 18.72
C THR A 308 -3.36 -13.14 19.78
N LYS A 309 -2.70 -14.29 19.67
CA LYS A 309 -2.70 -15.33 20.71
C LYS A 309 -1.77 -14.99 21.89
N PHE A 310 -0.94 -13.97 21.75
CA PHE A 310 -0.11 -13.46 22.82
C PHE A 310 -0.88 -12.43 23.64
N GLU A 311 -0.70 -12.44 24.96
CA GLU A 311 -1.39 -11.54 25.88
C GLU A 311 -1.06 -10.05 25.66
N ASN A 312 0.15 -9.77 25.21
CA ASN A 312 0.70 -8.42 25.10
C ASN A 312 1.23 -8.07 23.70
N LEU A 313 0.88 -8.85 22.68
CA LEU A 313 1.20 -8.53 21.28
C LEU A 313 -0.07 -8.22 20.52
N LEU A 314 -0.14 -7.01 20.00
CA LEU A 314 -1.21 -6.54 19.12
C LEU A 314 -0.67 -6.29 17.71
N LEU A 315 -1.55 -6.36 16.74
CA LEU A 315 -1.29 -5.98 15.36
C LEU A 315 -2.01 -4.69 15.02
N THR A 316 -1.48 -3.91 14.07
CA THR A 316 -2.12 -2.72 13.50
C THR A 316 -1.71 -2.54 12.03
N GLY A 317 -2.27 -1.52 11.37
CA GLY A 317 -1.85 -1.13 10.03
C GLY A 317 -2.71 -1.71 8.91
N GLN A 318 -2.23 -1.53 7.68
CA GLN A 318 -2.99 -1.74 6.43
C GLN A 318 -3.46 -3.18 6.16
N ASN A 319 -2.86 -4.16 6.84
CA ASN A 319 -3.16 -5.58 6.58
C ASN A 319 -4.39 -6.09 7.35
N LEU A 320 -4.88 -5.37 8.37
CA LEU A 320 -5.97 -5.85 9.23
C LEU A 320 -7.32 -5.79 8.51
N THR A 321 -7.76 -4.60 8.20
CA THR A 321 -9.09 -4.37 7.58
C THR A 321 -8.99 -3.64 6.26
N VAL A 322 -8.55 -2.40 6.27
CA VAL A 322 -8.49 -1.49 5.11
C VAL A 322 -7.13 -0.83 5.08
N HIS A 323 -6.59 -0.61 3.89
CA HIS A 323 -5.32 0.09 3.66
C HIS A 323 -5.52 1.59 3.42
N GLY A 324 -4.39 2.31 3.24
CA GLY A 324 -4.37 3.72 2.85
C GLY A 324 -4.57 4.69 4.00
N ALA A 325 -4.62 5.98 3.65
CA ALA A 325 -4.63 7.09 4.61
C ALA A 325 -5.87 7.12 5.54
N ILE A 326 -6.96 6.47 5.15
CA ILE A 326 -8.16 6.32 5.97
C ILE A 326 -8.13 5.00 6.73
N GLY A 327 -7.77 3.90 6.08
CA GLY A 327 -7.83 2.58 6.67
C GLY A 327 -6.82 2.34 7.78
N VAL A 328 -5.61 2.90 7.66
CA VAL A 328 -4.58 2.75 8.69
C VAL A 328 -4.95 3.43 10.02
N PRO A 329 -5.46 4.67 10.05
CA PRO A 329 -5.98 5.27 11.29
C PRO A 329 -7.14 4.50 11.91
N LEU A 330 -8.07 3.95 11.11
CA LEU A 330 -9.15 3.10 11.63
C LEU A 330 -8.61 1.82 12.29
N SER A 331 -7.61 1.18 11.67
CA SER A 331 -6.89 0.05 12.26
C SER A 331 -6.20 0.44 13.56
N ALA A 332 -5.57 1.62 13.61
CA ALA A 332 -4.89 2.12 14.80
C ALA A 332 -5.89 2.39 15.94
N ALA A 333 -7.03 3.03 15.64
CA ALA A 333 -8.11 3.26 16.61
C ALA A 333 -8.62 1.94 17.20
N ALA A 334 -8.91 0.94 16.34
CA ALA A 334 -9.33 -0.39 16.80
C ALA A 334 -8.26 -1.06 17.68
N THR A 335 -6.98 -0.93 17.35
CA THR A 335 -5.89 -1.46 18.17
C THR A 335 -5.75 -0.74 19.50
N CYS A 336 -5.93 0.59 19.53
CA CYS A 336 -5.96 1.39 20.76
C CYS A 336 -7.12 0.99 21.66
N SER A 337 -8.32 0.77 21.11
CA SER A 337 -9.49 0.30 21.87
C SER A 337 -9.23 -0.99 22.64
N GLU A 338 -8.46 -1.91 22.04
CA GLU A 338 -8.03 -3.15 22.70
C GLU A 338 -7.11 -2.93 23.92
N ILE A 339 -6.42 -1.77 23.98
CA ILE A 339 -5.50 -1.44 25.08
C ILE A 339 -6.22 -0.65 26.17
N VAL A 340 -7.03 0.34 25.78
CA VAL A 340 -7.64 1.28 26.76
C VAL A 340 -9.04 0.86 27.19
N GLY A 341 -9.66 -0.12 26.53
CA GLY A 341 -10.98 -0.64 26.89
C GLY A 341 -12.16 0.28 26.53
N THR A 342 -11.93 1.28 25.65
CA THR A 342 -12.98 2.18 25.13
C THR A 342 -13.23 1.90 23.67
N GLU A 343 -14.50 1.91 23.23
CA GLU A 343 -14.85 1.89 21.80
C GLU A 343 -14.69 3.32 21.23
N TYR A 344 -14.00 3.45 20.08
CA TYR A 344 -13.85 4.67 19.30
C TYR A 344 -14.71 4.62 18.04
#